data_86ac3ef9831a57d01cd2fee2fc4416d6
#
_entry.id   86ac3ef9831a57d01cd2fee2fc4416d6
#
_cell.length_a   1.000
_cell.length_b   1.000
_cell.length_c   1.000
_cell.angle_alpha   90.00
_cell.angle_beta   90.00
_cell.angle_gamma   90.00
#
_symmetry.space_group_name_H-M   'P 1'
#
loop_
_entity.id
_entity.type
_entity.pdbx_description
1 polymer ?
#
loop_
_entity_poly.entity_id
_entity_poly.type
_entity_poly.pdbx_seq_one_letter_code
_entity_poly.pdbx_strand_id
1 'polypeptide(L)'
;MRKNKLGIFTISAFLVGLVISGQVTSAQLNQKETESTVTYTIGYLPITHALPVFEEKELLEAEESGIQIKLQKFSSWSDLTDALHAGKIDGASELIELAMSAKAKGVDLKAVALGHKDGNVIVVNDSIQSPADMKGKTFAIPSTQSSHYILLLEELQKAGLTLDDIQITQLAPSEMPSSLASGAIDGYCVAEPFGAQAVTNGFGNVLARSDDLWEDSVCCGLIFRTDVIEQNPKAFQTFLEKYQEAGKKLDKEEATRIAENYLGQDAKTLETSLEWISYDDLTITREAYNDLYEKVLSDHMIENPPTYDDFVYTTDGKE
;
A
#
# COMPACT_ATOMS: atom_id res chain seq x y z
N MET A 1 33.44 20.16 -79.89
CA MET A 1 34.08 21.43 -80.31
C MET A 1 34.39 22.30 -79.11
N ARG A 2 35.64 22.80 -79.03
CA ARG A 2 36.30 23.81 -78.24
C ARG A 2 36.38 23.50 -76.72
N LYS A 3 37.49 23.03 -76.12
CA LYS A 3 38.85 23.55 -75.94
C LYS A 3 38.89 25.00 -75.36
N ASN A 4 39.37 25.13 -74.12
CA ASN A 4 40.57 25.93 -73.72
C ASN A 4 40.61 25.99 -72.20
N LYS A 5 41.64 25.46 -71.57
CA LYS A 5 43.00 26.01 -71.23
C LYS A 5 42.93 26.93 -70.04
N LEU A 6 43.45 26.51 -68.92
CA LEU A 6 44.82 26.66 -68.33
C LEU A 6 45.05 28.08 -67.73
N GLY A 7 45.37 28.13 -66.48
CA GLY A 7 45.96 29.25 -65.76
C GLY A 7 46.40 28.88 -64.37
N ILE A 8 47.65 28.40 -64.28
CA ILE A 8 48.43 28.19 -63.05
C ILE A 8 48.91 29.56 -62.60
N PHE A 9 48.68 29.95 -61.35
CA PHE A 9 49.51 30.92 -60.66
C PHE A 9 49.88 30.44 -59.25
N THR A 10 51.15 30.08 -59.14
CA THR A 10 51.89 29.90 -57.90
C THR A 10 52.33 31.26 -57.36
N ILE A 11 51.99 31.51 -56.10
CA ILE A 11 52.74 32.49 -55.32
C ILE A 11 53.02 31.87 -53.95
N SER A 12 54.34 31.63 -53.76
CA SER A 12 54.97 31.39 -52.46
C SER A 12 55.03 32.69 -51.66
N ALA A 13 54.80 32.68 -50.38
CA ALA A 13 55.76 33.16 -49.39
C ALA A 13 55.13 33.51 -48.02
N PHE A 14 55.80 33.08 -47.11
CA PHE A 14 56.24 33.63 -45.81
C PHE A 14 55.49 33.08 -44.58
N LEU A 15 56.20 32.19 -43.90
CA LEU A 15 56.10 31.87 -42.47
C LEU A 15 56.32 33.12 -41.61
N VAL A 16 55.39 33.39 -40.73
CA VAL A 16 55.65 34.08 -39.47
C VAL A 16 55.00 33.26 -38.36
N GLY A 17 55.84 32.61 -37.59
CA GLY A 17 55.41 31.90 -36.38
C GLY A 17 55.05 32.90 -35.29
N LEU A 18 53.86 32.77 -34.78
CA LEU A 18 53.48 33.30 -33.47
C LEU A 18 53.03 32.10 -32.59
N VAL A 19 53.94 31.70 -31.72
CA VAL A 19 53.62 30.77 -30.62
C VAL A 19 52.84 31.57 -29.60
N ILE A 20 51.54 31.42 -29.60
CA ILE A 20 50.70 31.88 -28.48
C ILE A 20 50.47 30.62 -27.63
N SER A 21 51.18 30.53 -26.51
CA SER A 21 50.91 29.59 -25.43
C SER A 21 49.62 30.00 -24.75
N GLY A 22 48.51 29.51 -25.30
CA GLY A 22 47.21 29.58 -24.66
C GLY A 22 47.12 28.49 -23.60
N GLN A 23 47.18 28.84 -22.33
CA GLN A 23 46.75 27.99 -21.23
C GLN A 23 45.29 27.63 -21.46
N VAL A 24 45.05 26.36 -21.83
CA VAL A 24 43.69 25.77 -21.77
C VAL A 24 43.40 25.55 -20.28
N THR A 25 42.76 26.53 -19.66
CA THR A 25 42.06 26.29 -18.41
C THR A 25 40.97 25.26 -18.70
N SER A 26 41.21 24.05 -18.26
CA SER A 26 40.18 23.03 -18.17
C SER A 26 39.14 23.51 -17.16
N ALA A 27 38.13 24.25 -17.64
CA ALA A 27 36.89 24.37 -16.92
C ALA A 27 36.31 22.95 -16.83
N GLN A 28 36.46 22.35 -15.66
CA GLN A 28 35.64 21.19 -15.29
C GLN A 28 34.20 21.68 -15.32
N LEU A 29 33.53 21.40 -16.41
CA LEU A 29 32.08 21.33 -16.44
C LEU A 29 31.68 20.23 -15.45
N ASN A 30 31.35 20.62 -14.21
CA ASN A 30 30.53 19.81 -13.35
C ASN A 30 29.22 19.57 -14.12
N GLN A 31 29.19 18.52 -14.92
CA GLN A 31 27.92 17.91 -15.29
C GLN A 31 27.38 17.33 -13.96
N LYS A 32 26.52 18.13 -13.32
CA LYS A 32 25.56 17.58 -12.38
C LYS A 32 24.79 16.57 -13.25
N GLU A 33 25.11 15.28 -13.15
CA GLU A 33 24.26 14.24 -13.69
C GLU A 33 22.88 14.52 -13.09
N THR A 34 21.94 14.89 -13.92
CA THR A 34 20.54 14.92 -13.55
C THR A 34 20.18 13.46 -13.32
N GLU A 35 20.27 13.01 -12.07
CA GLU A 35 19.75 11.70 -11.68
C GLU A 35 18.30 11.67 -12.18
N SER A 36 18.01 10.71 -13.03
CA SER A 36 16.67 10.54 -13.59
C SER A 36 15.72 10.24 -12.45
N THR A 37 14.69 11.08 -12.30
CA THR A 37 13.66 10.88 -11.28
C THR A 37 13.01 9.49 -11.46
N VAL A 38 13.04 8.67 -10.41
CA VAL A 38 12.33 7.40 -10.36
C VAL A 38 10.91 7.67 -9.92
N THR A 39 9.93 7.15 -10.63
CA THR A 39 8.51 7.35 -10.28
C THR A 39 7.86 5.99 -10.00
N TYR A 40 7.22 5.86 -8.84
CA TYR A 40 6.37 4.73 -8.50
C TYR A 40 4.90 5.13 -8.51
N THR A 41 4.07 4.39 -9.26
CA THR A 41 2.61 4.56 -9.24
C THR A 41 2.03 3.58 -8.23
N ILE A 42 1.46 4.11 -7.14
CA ILE A 42 0.93 3.30 -6.04
C ILE A 42 -0.58 3.40 -5.98
N GLY A 43 -1.24 2.23 -6.07
CA GLY A 43 -2.68 2.08 -5.90
C GLY A 43 -3.08 2.05 -4.43
N TYR A 44 -4.25 2.61 -4.12
CA TYR A 44 -4.81 2.60 -2.77
C TYR A 44 -6.33 2.71 -2.74
N LEU A 45 -6.94 2.21 -1.68
CA LEU A 45 -8.30 2.58 -1.29
C LEU A 45 -8.24 3.70 -0.25
N PRO A 46 -9.27 4.58 -0.17
CA PRO A 46 -9.28 5.72 0.77
C PRO A 46 -9.60 5.28 2.21
N ILE A 47 -8.69 4.53 2.81
CA ILE A 47 -8.72 3.99 4.16
C ILE A 47 -7.49 4.44 4.95
N THR A 48 -7.57 4.45 6.27
CA THR A 48 -6.45 4.85 7.14
C THR A 48 -5.25 3.92 7.03
N HIS A 49 -5.44 2.69 6.55
CA HIS A 49 -4.37 1.72 6.31
C HIS A 49 -3.34 2.15 5.25
N ALA A 50 -3.65 3.17 4.44
CA ALA A 50 -2.75 3.68 3.40
C ALA A 50 -2.00 4.97 3.82
N LEU A 51 -2.16 5.46 5.06
CA LEU A 51 -1.54 6.73 5.48
C LEU A 51 -0.01 6.76 5.32
N PRO A 52 0.75 5.66 5.58
CA PRO A 52 2.18 5.68 5.36
C PRO A 52 2.61 6.02 3.94
N VAL A 53 1.85 5.60 2.92
CA VAL A 53 2.12 5.94 1.51
C VAL A 53 1.98 7.44 1.25
N PHE A 54 1.01 8.09 1.91
CA PHE A 54 0.77 9.52 1.74
C PHE A 54 1.84 10.36 2.44
N GLU A 55 2.20 9.99 3.68
CA GLU A 55 3.28 10.63 4.42
C GLU A 55 4.62 10.45 3.70
N GLU A 56 4.93 9.25 3.22
CA GLU A 56 6.14 8.98 2.43
C GLU A 56 6.22 9.86 1.19
N LYS A 57 5.10 10.02 0.47
CA LYS A 57 5.05 10.90 -0.70
C LYS A 57 5.47 12.33 -0.34
N GLU A 58 4.95 12.87 0.76
CA GLU A 58 5.29 14.21 1.22
C GLU A 58 6.76 14.32 1.65
N LEU A 59 7.30 13.30 2.34
CA LEU A 59 8.71 13.23 2.71
C LEU A 59 9.65 13.24 1.49
N LEU A 60 9.37 12.37 0.51
CA LEU A 60 10.19 12.26 -0.71
C LEU A 60 10.17 13.56 -1.54
N GLU A 61 9.03 14.26 -1.57
CA GLU A 61 8.91 15.57 -2.24
C GLU A 61 9.66 16.66 -1.49
N ALA A 62 9.56 16.71 -0.16
CA ALA A 62 10.23 17.72 0.66
C ALA A 62 11.75 17.61 0.64
N GLU A 63 12.29 16.39 0.51
CA GLU A 63 13.73 16.14 0.50
C GLU A 63 14.36 16.20 -0.91
N GLU A 64 13.57 16.43 -1.96
CA GLU A 64 14.04 16.39 -3.36
C GLU A 64 14.84 15.10 -3.66
N SER A 65 14.37 13.97 -3.14
CA SER A 65 15.06 12.67 -3.11
C SER A 65 15.36 12.06 -4.50
N GLY A 66 14.81 12.62 -5.57
CA GLY A 66 14.84 12.01 -6.90
C GLY A 66 13.86 10.85 -7.07
N ILE A 67 13.02 10.55 -6.06
CA ILE A 67 11.94 9.56 -6.11
C ILE A 67 10.60 10.30 -6.02
N GLN A 68 9.63 9.87 -6.80
CA GLN A 68 8.28 10.43 -6.81
C GLN A 68 7.23 9.32 -6.67
N ILE A 69 6.19 9.58 -5.89
CA ILE A 69 5.01 8.73 -5.80
C ILE A 69 3.86 9.37 -6.57
N LYS A 70 3.29 8.61 -7.53
CA LYS A 70 2.01 8.91 -8.15
C LYS A 70 0.93 8.06 -7.48
N LEU A 71 -0.01 8.72 -6.83
CA LEU A 71 -1.11 8.06 -6.16
C LEU A 71 -2.23 7.76 -7.15
N GLN A 72 -2.72 6.52 -7.15
CA GLN A 72 -3.90 6.11 -7.93
C GLN A 72 -4.97 5.54 -7.00
N LYS A 73 -6.07 6.29 -6.86
CA LYS A 73 -7.20 5.91 -6.01
C LYS A 73 -8.08 4.89 -6.71
N PHE A 74 -8.51 3.88 -5.95
CA PHE A 74 -9.49 2.87 -6.34
C PHE A 74 -10.68 2.88 -5.38
N SER A 75 -11.82 2.34 -5.81
CA SER A 75 -13.03 2.21 -5.01
C SER A 75 -13.31 0.77 -4.57
N SER A 76 -12.68 -0.21 -5.22
CA SER A 76 -12.81 -1.63 -4.90
C SER A 76 -11.45 -2.33 -4.90
N TRP A 77 -11.35 -3.39 -4.10
CA TRP A 77 -10.15 -4.22 -4.04
C TRP A 77 -9.90 -4.94 -5.36
N SER A 78 -10.95 -5.42 -6.04
CA SER A 78 -10.79 -6.11 -7.33
C SER A 78 -10.16 -5.23 -8.39
N ASP A 79 -10.61 -3.96 -8.53
CA ASP A 79 -10.06 -3.05 -9.53
C ASP A 79 -8.60 -2.69 -9.24
N LEU A 80 -8.24 -2.55 -7.94
CA LEU A 80 -6.86 -2.29 -7.51
C LEU A 80 -5.97 -3.48 -7.82
N THR A 81 -6.38 -4.68 -7.39
CA THR A 81 -5.66 -5.94 -7.61
C THR A 81 -5.47 -6.20 -9.12
N ASP A 82 -6.50 -6.02 -9.93
CA ASP A 82 -6.42 -6.18 -11.39
C ASP A 82 -5.45 -5.16 -12.01
N ALA A 83 -5.41 -3.92 -11.52
CA ALA A 83 -4.48 -2.91 -12.01
C ALA A 83 -3.02 -3.26 -11.68
N LEU A 84 -2.76 -3.79 -10.48
CA LEU A 84 -1.43 -4.25 -10.06
C LEU A 84 -0.98 -5.45 -10.91
N HIS A 85 -1.83 -6.45 -11.07
CA HIS A 85 -1.54 -7.65 -11.86
C HIS A 85 -1.31 -7.34 -13.34
N ALA A 86 -2.04 -6.37 -13.88
CA ALA A 86 -1.89 -5.93 -15.27
C ALA A 86 -0.68 -5.00 -15.49
N GLY A 87 0.08 -4.66 -14.43
CA GLY A 87 1.22 -3.75 -14.52
C GLY A 87 0.83 -2.31 -14.85
N LYS A 88 -0.40 -1.89 -14.53
CA LYS A 88 -0.86 -0.50 -14.68
C LYS A 88 -0.42 0.39 -13.53
N ILE A 89 -0.10 -0.22 -12.41
CA ILE A 89 0.51 0.39 -11.23
C ILE A 89 1.72 -0.45 -10.81
N ASP A 90 2.67 0.17 -10.11
CA ASP A 90 3.94 -0.44 -9.72
C ASP A 90 3.83 -1.16 -8.38
N GLY A 91 3.05 -0.60 -7.48
CA GLY A 91 2.76 -1.14 -6.16
C GLY A 91 1.37 -0.73 -5.68
N ALA A 92 0.96 -1.27 -4.55
CA ALA A 92 -0.33 -1.00 -3.93
C ALA A 92 -0.30 -1.13 -2.41
N SER A 93 -1.05 -0.28 -1.71
CA SER A 93 -1.51 -0.57 -0.35
C SER A 93 -2.74 -1.46 -0.48
N GLU A 94 -2.60 -2.76 -0.19
CA GLU A 94 -3.55 -3.81 -0.56
C GLU A 94 -3.73 -4.82 0.57
N LEU A 95 -4.88 -5.51 0.57
CA LEU A 95 -5.08 -6.68 1.42
C LEU A 95 -4.03 -7.75 1.09
N ILE A 96 -3.24 -8.13 2.08
CA ILE A 96 -2.08 -9.03 1.88
C ILE A 96 -2.51 -10.41 1.37
N GLU A 97 -3.68 -10.89 1.77
CA GLU A 97 -4.22 -12.19 1.35
C GLU A 97 -4.61 -12.20 -0.14
N LEU A 98 -5.06 -11.07 -0.70
CA LEU A 98 -5.30 -10.95 -2.14
C LEU A 98 -3.99 -11.04 -2.92
N ALA A 99 -2.95 -10.38 -2.44
CA ALA A 99 -1.62 -10.47 -3.03
C ALA A 99 -1.01 -11.88 -2.86
N MET A 100 -1.20 -12.55 -1.71
CA MET A 100 -0.82 -13.96 -1.50
C MET A 100 -1.53 -14.88 -2.49
N SER A 101 -2.84 -14.69 -2.69
CA SER A 101 -3.64 -15.45 -3.67
C SER A 101 -3.14 -15.24 -5.10
N ALA A 102 -2.77 -14.02 -5.44
CA ALA A 102 -2.20 -13.71 -6.75
C ALA A 102 -0.83 -14.35 -6.94
N LYS A 103 0.05 -14.28 -5.93
CA LYS A 103 1.37 -14.92 -5.94
C LYS A 103 1.23 -16.43 -6.10
N ALA A 104 0.30 -17.08 -5.38
CA ALA A 104 0.00 -18.51 -5.52
C ALA A 104 -0.44 -18.89 -6.95
N LYS A 105 -1.05 -17.96 -7.68
CA LYS A 105 -1.46 -18.13 -9.09
C LYS A 105 -0.37 -17.72 -10.10
N GLY A 106 0.82 -17.39 -9.63
CA GLY A 106 1.99 -17.10 -10.47
C GLY A 106 2.21 -15.63 -10.82
N VAL A 107 1.49 -14.69 -10.20
CA VAL A 107 1.79 -13.26 -10.33
C VAL A 107 3.02 -12.94 -9.48
N ASP A 108 4.05 -12.34 -10.08
CA ASP A 108 5.31 -12.11 -9.37
C ASP A 108 5.27 -10.82 -8.56
N LEU A 109 4.88 -10.98 -7.29
CA LEU A 109 4.69 -9.93 -6.29
C LEU A 109 5.56 -10.17 -5.05
N LYS A 110 5.86 -9.08 -4.35
CA LYS A 110 6.49 -9.07 -3.03
C LYS A 110 5.72 -8.16 -2.07
N ALA A 111 5.48 -8.63 -0.85
CA ALA A 111 5.07 -7.80 0.26
C ALA A 111 6.31 -7.17 0.89
N VAL A 112 6.41 -5.84 0.89
CA VAL A 112 7.63 -5.12 1.27
C VAL A 112 7.55 -4.45 2.64
N ALA A 113 6.33 -4.17 3.12
CA ALA A 113 6.06 -3.63 4.45
C ALA A 113 4.59 -3.85 4.82
N LEU A 114 4.25 -3.70 6.11
CA LEU A 114 2.87 -3.53 6.56
C LEU A 114 2.35 -2.15 6.14
N GLY A 115 1.03 -2.00 5.99
CA GLY A 115 0.37 -0.70 5.87
C GLY A 115 0.10 -0.06 7.24
N HIS A 116 -0.10 -0.90 8.24
CA HIS A 116 -0.53 -0.49 9.59
C HIS A 116 -0.49 -1.69 10.53
N LYS A 117 -0.72 -1.43 11.83
CA LYS A 117 -1.10 -2.41 12.84
C LYS A 117 -2.50 -2.11 13.35
N ASP A 118 -3.30 -3.12 13.57
CA ASP A 118 -4.70 -3.01 14.01
C ASP A 118 -5.60 -2.19 13.04
N GLY A 119 -6.61 -1.48 13.56
CA GLY A 119 -7.47 -0.63 12.73
C GLY A 119 -8.53 -1.38 11.92
N ASN A 120 -8.86 -2.61 12.27
CA ASN A 120 -10.02 -3.33 11.78
C ASN A 120 -11.03 -3.51 12.91
N VAL A 121 -12.32 -3.38 12.58
CA VAL A 121 -13.39 -3.46 13.56
C VAL A 121 -14.59 -4.24 13.03
N ILE A 122 -15.29 -4.92 13.95
CA ILE A 122 -16.61 -5.47 13.70
C ILE A 122 -17.63 -4.50 14.27
N VAL A 123 -18.46 -3.93 13.39
CA VAL A 123 -19.52 -3.00 13.74
C VAL A 123 -20.87 -3.65 13.49
N VAL A 124 -21.79 -3.44 14.40
CA VAL A 124 -23.11 -4.07 14.41
C VAL A 124 -24.21 -3.06 14.70
N ASN A 125 -25.46 -3.37 14.33
CA ASN A 125 -26.63 -2.61 14.74
C ASN A 125 -27.03 -2.92 16.20
N ASP A 126 -27.98 -2.16 16.73
CA ASP A 126 -28.43 -2.26 18.15
C ASP A 126 -29.01 -3.64 18.53
N SER A 127 -29.39 -4.48 17.56
CA SER A 127 -29.96 -5.81 17.84
C SER A 127 -28.93 -6.86 18.24
N ILE A 128 -27.64 -6.55 18.07
CA ILE A 128 -26.51 -7.43 18.39
C ILE A 128 -25.74 -6.82 19.56
N GLN A 129 -25.70 -7.53 20.69
CA GLN A 129 -25.01 -7.11 21.90
C GLN A 129 -23.87 -8.06 22.31
N SER A 130 -23.85 -9.23 21.68
CA SER A 130 -22.86 -10.30 21.94
C SER A 130 -22.65 -11.15 20.69
N PRO A 131 -21.53 -11.91 20.62
CA PRO A 131 -21.30 -12.84 19.50
C PRO A 131 -22.44 -13.83 19.27
N ALA A 132 -23.16 -14.25 20.33
CA ALA A 132 -24.28 -15.18 20.22
C ALA A 132 -25.47 -14.59 19.41
N ASP A 133 -25.64 -13.27 19.43
CA ASP A 133 -26.72 -12.59 18.70
C ASP A 133 -26.46 -12.51 17.19
N MET A 134 -25.26 -12.86 16.74
CA MET A 134 -24.89 -12.91 15.32
C MET A 134 -25.62 -13.99 14.54
N LYS A 135 -26.16 -15.01 15.24
CA LYS A 135 -26.84 -16.14 14.60
C LYS A 135 -28.02 -15.69 13.75
N GLY A 136 -28.04 -16.13 12.48
CA GLY A 136 -29.08 -15.81 11.49
C GLY A 136 -28.99 -14.39 10.91
N LYS A 137 -27.95 -13.64 11.24
CA LYS A 137 -27.72 -12.25 10.81
C LYS A 137 -26.93 -12.18 9.52
N THR A 138 -27.00 -11.01 8.86
CA THR A 138 -26.26 -10.72 7.63
C THR A 138 -25.08 -9.81 7.93
N PHE A 139 -23.86 -10.28 7.61
CA PHE A 139 -22.62 -9.54 7.78
C PHE A 139 -21.94 -9.23 6.44
N ALA A 140 -21.39 -8.03 6.31
CA ALA A 140 -20.58 -7.66 5.17
C ALA A 140 -19.09 -7.72 5.51
N ILE A 141 -18.29 -8.14 4.54
CA ILE A 141 -16.83 -8.09 4.53
C ILE A 141 -16.34 -7.60 3.17
N PRO A 142 -15.10 -7.06 3.06
CA PRO A 142 -14.61 -6.58 1.76
C PRO A 142 -14.24 -7.72 0.80
N SER A 143 -13.82 -8.88 1.32
CA SER A 143 -13.47 -10.09 0.56
C SER A 143 -13.48 -11.32 1.47
N THR A 144 -13.82 -12.48 0.93
CA THR A 144 -13.60 -13.77 1.60
C THR A 144 -12.12 -14.17 1.64
N GLN A 145 -11.26 -13.45 0.95
CA GLN A 145 -9.81 -13.55 1.03
C GLN A 145 -9.27 -12.28 1.72
N SER A 146 -9.55 -12.12 3.01
CA SER A 146 -9.11 -10.97 3.80
C SER A 146 -9.02 -11.31 5.28
N SER A 147 -8.16 -10.59 6.01
CA SER A 147 -8.11 -10.61 7.47
C SER A 147 -9.47 -10.29 8.11
N HIS A 148 -10.32 -9.47 7.47
CA HIS A 148 -11.68 -9.20 7.95
C HIS A 148 -12.55 -10.47 8.00
N TYR A 149 -12.36 -11.40 7.07
CA TYR A 149 -13.02 -12.71 7.11
C TYR A 149 -12.52 -13.54 8.30
N ILE A 150 -11.20 -13.56 8.54
CA ILE A 150 -10.59 -14.24 9.68
C ILE A 150 -11.12 -13.66 11.00
N LEU A 151 -11.10 -12.34 11.15
CA LEU A 151 -11.61 -11.66 12.35
C LEU A 151 -13.09 -11.98 12.62
N LEU A 152 -13.92 -12.05 11.55
CA LEU A 152 -15.32 -12.41 11.69
C LEU A 152 -15.49 -13.86 12.16
N LEU A 153 -14.65 -14.77 11.67
CA LEU A 153 -14.60 -16.18 12.15
C LEU A 153 -14.22 -16.27 13.62
N GLU A 154 -13.16 -15.56 14.04
CA GLU A 154 -12.71 -15.54 15.43
C GLU A 154 -13.83 -15.04 16.36
N GLU A 155 -14.58 -14.02 15.97
CA GLU A 155 -15.69 -13.50 16.78
C GLU A 155 -16.85 -14.51 16.87
N LEU A 156 -17.20 -15.18 15.76
CA LEU A 156 -18.22 -16.25 15.76
C LEU A 156 -17.84 -17.42 16.68
N GLN A 157 -16.57 -17.81 16.67
CA GLN A 157 -16.08 -18.94 17.48
C GLN A 157 -16.22 -18.70 18.98
N LYS A 158 -16.16 -17.42 19.45
CA LYS A 158 -16.39 -17.09 20.87
C LYS A 158 -17.79 -17.53 21.36
N ALA A 159 -18.77 -17.57 20.46
CA ALA A 159 -20.13 -18.08 20.76
C ALA A 159 -20.35 -19.53 20.29
N GLY A 160 -19.34 -20.23 19.80
CA GLY A 160 -19.47 -21.56 19.21
C GLY A 160 -20.26 -21.56 17.90
N LEU A 161 -20.32 -20.41 17.23
CA LEU A 161 -20.95 -20.26 15.91
C LEU A 161 -19.92 -20.52 14.80
N THR A 162 -20.46 -20.78 13.62
CA THR A 162 -19.70 -20.95 12.37
C THR A 162 -20.24 -20.02 11.29
N LEU A 163 -19.60 -20.00 10.12
CA LEU A 163 -20.11 -19.25 8.96
C LEU A 163 -21.48 -19.72 8.47
N ASP A 164 -21.83 -20.99 8.70
CA ASP A 164 -23.16 -21.53 8.35
C ASP A 164 -24.29 -20.94 9.22
N ASP A 165 -23.94 -20.32 10.34
CA ASP A 165 -24.89 -19.68 11.25
C ASP A 165 -25.22 -18.23 10.87
N ILE A 166 -24.52 -17.64 9.90
CA ILE A 166 -24.74 -16.26 9.44
C ILE A 166 -24.85 -16.19 7.91
N GLN A 167 -25.24 -15.04 7.38
CA GLN A 167 -25.18 -14.75 5.95
C GLN A 167 -24.05 -13.75 5.69
N ILE A 168 -23.13 -14.11 4.78
CA ILE A 168 -22.03 -13.24 4.38
C ILE A 168 -22.31 -12.61 3.03
N THR A 169 -22.08 -11.30 2.92
CA THR A 169 -22.05 -10.55 1.67
C THR A 169 -20.73 -9.79 1.52
N GLN A 170 -20.30 -9.57 0.28
CA GLN A 170 -19.11 -8.76 0.00
C GLN A 170 -19.55 -7.37 -0.47
N LEU A 171 -19.03 -6.34 0.19
CA LEU A 171 -19.29 -4.93 -0.14
C LEU A 171 -17.97 -4.15 -0.17
N ALA A 172 -17.92 -3.11 -0.96
CA ALA A 172 -16.82 -2.14 -0.85
C ALA A 172 -16.85 -1.48 0.54
N PRO A 173 -15.69 -1.23 1.17
CA PRO A 173 -15.63 -0.64 2.50
C PRO A 173 -16.50 0.62 2.67
N SER A 174 -16.51 1.50 1.67
CA SER A 174 -17.29 2.74 1.68
C SER A 174 -18.82 2.55 1.61
N GLU A 175 -19.31 1.35 1.23
CA GLU A 175 -20.73 1.04 1.12
C GLU A 175 -21.30 0.46 2.43
N MET A 176 -20.45 -0.10 3.29
CA MET A 176 -20.84 -0.81 4.50
C MET A 176 -21.59 0.07 5.51
N PRO A 177 -21.11 1.31 5.84
CA PRO A 177 -21.82 2.16 6.80
C PRO A 177 -23.25 2.47 6.36
N SER A 178 -23.46 2.80 5.09
CA SER A 178 -24.80 3.08 4.56
C SER A 178 -25.69 1.83 4.50
N SER A 179 -25.11 0.67 4.25
CA SER A 179 -25.83 -0.61 4.26
C SER A 179 -26.30 -1.01 5.66
N LEU A 180 -25.47 -0.76 6.70
CA LEU A 180 -25.88 -0.93 8.10
C LEU A 180 -26.98 0.06 8.49
N ALA A 181 -26.81 1.34 8.18
CA ALA A 181 -27.77 2.39 8.50
C ALA A 181 -29.14 2.15 7.86
N SER A 182 -29.20 1.57 6.66
CA SER A 182 -30.44 1.21 5.98
C SER A 182 -31.08 -0.11 6.46
N GLY A 183 -30.36 -0.90 7.27
CA GLY A 183 -30.80 -2.23 7.69
C GLY A 183 -30.67 -3.31 6.61
N ALA A 184 -29.90 -3.05 5.54
CA ALA A 184 -29.61 -4.06 4.51
C ALA A 184 -28.64 -5.15 5.02
N ILE A 185 -27.83 -4.82 6.02
CA ILE A 185 -26.97 -5.74 6.77
C ILE A 185 -27.15 -5.49 8.27
N ASP A 186 -26.82 -6.47 9.09
CA ASP A 186 -26.89 -6.38 10.55
C ASP A 186 -25.52 -6.00 11.17
N GLY A 187 -24.43 -6.26 10.46
CA GLY A 187 -23.08 -5.91 10.86
C GLY A 187 -22.09 -6.03 9.72
N TYR A 188 -20.87 -5.61 9.98
CA TYR A 188 -19.75 -5.75 9.03
C TYR A 188 -18.41 -5.76 9.74
N CYS A 189 -17.39 -6.37 9.10
CA CYS A 189 -15.99 -6.23 9.49
C CYS A 189 -15.27 -5.40 8.43
N VAL A 190 -14.58 -4.34 8.86
CA VAL A 190 -14.05 -3.33 7.93
C VAL A 190 -12.77 -2.67 8.45
N ALA A 191 -11.99 -2.17 7.49
CA ALA A 191 -10.88 -1.25 7.74
C ALA A 191 -11.38 0.16 8.10
N GLU A 192 -10.67 0.82 8.99
CA GLU A 192 -10.91 2.21 9.32
C GLU A 192 -10.68 3.16 8.10
N PRO A 193 -11.45 4.25 7.95
CA PRO A 193 -12.31 4.90 8.97
C PRO A 193 -13.79 4.49 8.94
N PHE A 194 -14.18 3.46 8.23
CA PHE A 194 -15.60 3.13 8.02
C PHE A 194 -16.28 2.50 9.22
N GLY A 195 -15.54 1.93 10.16
CA GLY A 195 -16.07 1.53 11.45
C GLY A 195 -16.40 2.74 12.32
N ALA A 196 -15.44 3.63 12.49
CA ALA A 196 -15.61 4.88 13.23
C ALA A 196 -16.76 5.74 12.65
N GLN A 197 -16.94 5.74 11.33
CA GLN A 197 -18.04 6.47 10.67
C GLN A 197 -19.42 6.02 11.18
N ALA A 198 -19.67 4.73 11.33
CA ALA A 198 -20.94 4.24 11.85
C ALA A 198 -21.14 4.63 13.31
N VAL A 199 -20.10 4.50 14.13
CA VAL A 199 -20.14 4.81 15.56
C VAL A 199 -20.35 6.30 15.81
N THR A 200 -19.59 7.15 15.15
CA THR A 200 -19.66 8.62 15.34
C THR A 200 -20.96 9.22 14.83
N ASN A 201 -21.61 8.58 13.84
CA ASN A 201 -22.93 8.96 13.32
C ASN A 201 -24.09 8.28 14.08
N GLY A 202 -23.82 7.38 15.03
CA GLY A 202 -24.78 6.81 15.97
C GLY A 202 -25.72 5.77 15.38
N PHE A 203 -25.32 5.04 14.33
CA PHE A 203 -26.10 3.95 13.75
C PHE A 203 -25.40 2.58 13.81
N GLY A 204 -24.25 2.51 14.47
CA GLY A 204 -23.52 1.26 14.71
C GLY A 204 -22.75 1.28 16.01
N ASN A 205 -22.48 0.09 16.56
CA ASN A 205 -21.71 -0.13 17.76
C ASN A 205 -20.54 -1.05 17.45
N VAL A 206 -19.38 -0.84 18.05
CA VAL A 206 -18.25 -1.77 17.96
C VAL A 206 -18.58 -3.01 18.75
N LEU A 207 -18.60 -4.18 18.11
CA LEU A 207 -18.71 -5.49 18.76
C LEU A 207 -17.32 -6.00 19.18
N ALA A 208 -16.33 -5.89 18.31
CA ALA A 208 -14.95 -6.28 18.56
C ALA A 208 -13.98 -5.47 17.68
N ARG A 209 -12.73 -5.38 18.10
CA ARG A 209 -11.61 -4.83 17.33
C ARG A 209 -10.59 -5.91 17.03
N SER A 210 -9.71 -5.66 16.05
CA SER A 210 -8.65 -6.60 15.68
C SER A 210 -7.73 -6.96 16.84
N ASP A 211 -7.34 -5.98 17.66
CA ASP A 211 -6.50 -6.18 18.84
C ASP A 211 -7.13 -7.08 19.93
N ASP A 212 -8.48 -7.17 19.98
CA ASP A 212 -9.20 -8.07 20.88
C ASP A 212 -9.31 -9.51 20.35
N LEU A 213 -9.09 -9.72 19.05
CA LEU A 213 -9.35 -10.97 18.35
C LEU A 213 -8.08 -11.68 17.90
N TRP A 214 -7.12 -10.94 17.40
CA TRP A 214 -5.93 -11.47 16.78
C TRP A 214 -4.74 -10.52 17.02
N GLU A 215 -3.92 -10.83 18.02
CA GLU A 215 -2.70 -10.09 18.34
C GLU A 215 -1.72 -10.12 17.13
N ASP A 216 -1.07 -9.00 16.86
CA ASP A 216 -0.15 -8.82 15.71
C ASP A 216 -0.79 -9.16 14.34
N SER A 217 -2.09 -8.92 14.19
CA SER A 217 -2.83 -9.23 12.97
C SER A 217 -2.23 -8.54 11.73
N VAL A 218 -2.02 -9.31 10.68
CA VAL A 218 -1.57 -8.79 9.37
C VAL A 218 -2.80 -8.59 8.49
N CYS A 219 -3.00 -7.38 7.99
CA CYS A 219 -4.14 -7.05 7.12
C CYS A 219 -3.69 -6.45 5.79
N CYS A 220 -3.39 -5.13 5.77
CA CYS A 220 -2.89 -4.49 4.56
C CYS A 220 -1.36 -4.45 4.55
N GLY A 221 -0.79 -4.72 3.40
CA GLY A 221 0.63 -4.58 3.12
C GLY A 221 0.88 -3.62 1.97
N LEU A 222 2.09 -3.07 1.93
CA LEU A 222 2.63 -2.44 0.75
C LEU A 222 3.17 -3.54 -0.16
N ILE A 223 2.52 -3.75 -1.29
CA ILE A 223 2.81 -4.81 -2.25
C ILE A 223 3.42 -4.20 -3.49
N PHE A 224 4.47 -4.79 -4.00
CA PHE A 224 5.11 -4.36 -5.25
C PHE A 224 5.28 -5.53 -6.21
N ARG A 225 5.30 -5.22 -7.50
CA ARG A 225 5.74 -6.16 -8.53
C ARG A 225 7.26 -6.35 -8.42
N THR A 226 7.71 -7.60 -8.52
CA THR A 226 9.14 -7.94 -8.39
C THR A 226 9.99 -7.26 -9.46
N ASP A 227 9.51 -7.17 -10.69
CA ASP A 227 10.23 -6.51 -11.79
C ASP A 227 10.46 -5.01 -11.56
N VAL A 228 9.56 -4.32 -10.84
CA VAL A 228 9.74 -2.90 -10.44
C VAL A 228 10.84 -2.75 -9.41
N ILE A 229 10.89 -3.63 -8.42
CA ILE A 229 11.94 -3.65 -7.39
C ILE A 229 13.32 -3.86 -8.05
N GLU A 230 13.39 -4.79 -9.00
CA GLU A 230 14.64 -5.18 -9.68
C GLU A 230 15.14 -4.14 -10.69
N GLN A 231 14.29 -3.28 -11.24
CA GLN A 231 14.68 -2.22 -12.18
C GLN A 231 15.64 -1.20 -11.56
N ASN A 232 15.43 -0.82 -10.31
CA ASN A 232 16.29 0.12 -9.60
C ASN A 232 16.38 -0.22 -8.10
N PRO A 233 17.14 -1.26 -7.74
CA PRO A 233 17.20 -1.76 -6.37
C PRO A 233 17.65 -0.71 -5.35
N LYS A 234 18.56 0.20 -5.76
CA LYS A 234 19.05 1.26 -4.88
C LYS A 234 17.98 2.32 -4.58
N ALA A 235 17.26 2.76 -5.61
CA ALA A 235 16.14 3.70 -5.40
C ALA A 235 15.02 3.04 -4.59
N PHE A 236 14.75 1.75 -4.84
CA PHE A 236 13.75 1.00 -4.08
C PHE A 236 14.12 0.84 -2.60
N GLN A 237 15.40 0.61 -2.29
CA GLN A 237 15.86 0.58 -0.91
C GLN A 237 15.64 1.93 -0.22
N THR A 238 16.00 3.04 -0.87
CA THR A 238 15.75 4.39 -0.33
C THR A 238 14.24 4.64 -0.13
N PHE A 239 13.42 4.22 -1.07
CA PHE A 239 11.96 4.26 -0.97
C PHE A 239 11.48 3.50 0.28
N LEU A 240 11.90 2.26 0.48
CA LEU A 240 11.49 1.45 1.61
C LEU A 240 11.95 2.03 2.97
N GLU A 241 13.16 2.58 3.03
CA GLU A 241 13.66 3.29 4.22
C GLU A 241 12.78 4.51 4.54
N LYS A 242 12.35 5.27 3.53
CA LYS A 242 11.46 6.41 3.69
C LYS A 242 10.04 6.01 4.08
N TYR A 243 9.55 4.89 3.57
CA TYR A 243 8.28 4.33 4.02
C TYR A 243 8.27 3.98 5.51
N GLN A 244 9.35 3.36 6.02
CA GLN A 244 9.51 3.08 7.44
C GLN A 244 9.65 4.36 8.28
N GLU A 245 10.30 5.39 7.74
CA GLU A 245 10.36 6.71 8.38
C GLU A 245 8.98 7.37 8.43
N ALA A 246 8.21 7.30 7.35
CA ALA A 246 6.85 7.79 7.26
C ALA A 246 5.94 7.16 8.33
N GLY A 247 6.01 5.84 8.51
CA GLY A 247 5.26 5.16 9.57
C GLY A 247 5.59 5.72 10.95
N LYS A 248 6.87 5.89 11.27
CA LYS A 248 7.32 6.44 12.58
C LYS A 248 6.90 7.89 12.82
N LYS A 249 6.67 8.67 11.77
CA LYS A 249 6.21 10.06 11.86
C LYS A 249 4.70 10.18 12.07
N LEU A 250 3.94 9.15 11.73
CA LEU A 250 2.48 9.14 11.87
C LEU A 250 2.06 8.97 13.34
N ASP A 251 2.41 9.93 14.19
CA ASP A 251 1.75 10.10 15.47
C ASP A 251 0.30 10.59 15.27
N LYS A 252 -0.48 10.73 16.33
CA LYS A 252 -1.90 11.09 16.23
C LYS A 252 -2.12 12.43 15.48
N GLU A 253 -1.26 13.43 15.70
CA GLU A 253 -1.38 14.76 15.06
C GLU A 253 -1.08 14.68 13.56
N GLU A 254 0.02 14.05 13.19
CA GLU A 254 0.43 13.90 11.80
C GLU A 254 -0.50 12.97 11.04
N ALA A 255 -0.92 11.84 11.64
CA ALA A 255 -1.89 10.94 11.03
C ALA A 255 -3.24 11.63 10.75
N THR A 256 -3.70 12.50 11.67
CA THR A 256 -4.90 13.32 11.45
C THR A 256 -4.72 14.26 10.28
N ARG A 257 -3.61 15.00 10.21
CA ARG A 257 -3.29 15.93 9.13
C ARG A 257 -3.28 15.23 7.77
N ILE A 258 -2.59 14.09 7.67
CA ILE A 258 -2.50 13.29 6.44
C ILE A 258 -3.89 12.74 6.07
N ALA A 259 -4.62 12.19 7.02
CA ALA A 259 -5.95 11.64 6.77
C ALA A 259 -6.96 12.70 6.28
N GLU A 260 -6.97 13.89 6.87
CA GLU A 260 -7.78 15.01 6.40
C GLU A 260 -7.45 15.41 4.96
N ASN A 261 -6.17 15.46 4.62
CA ASN A 261 -5.70 15.86 3.29
C ASN A 261 -6.06 14.82 2.20
N TYR A 262 -5.99 13.53 2.50
CA TYR A 262 -6.06 12.46 1.49
C TYR A 262 -7.35 11.64 1.52
N LEU A 263 -8.01 11.51 2.66
CA LEU A 263 -9.20 10.64 2.79
C LEU A 263 -10.52 11.38 2.66
N GLY A 264 -10.55 12.68 3.03
CA GLY A 264 -11.77 13.49 2.93
C GLY A 264 -12.86 13.09 3.92
N GLN A 265 -12.48 12.52 5.06
CA GLN A 265 -13.38 12.20 6.18
C GLN A 265 -13.52 13.39 7.13
N ASP A 266 -14.60 13.40 7.92
CA ASP A 266 -14.77 14.42 8.97
C ASP A 266 -13.82 14.18 10.16
N ALA A 267 -13.44 15.26 10.84
CA ALA A 267 -12.47 15.23 11.93
C ALA A 267 -12.87 14.29 13.08
N LYS A 268 -14.17 14.23 13.43
CA LYS A 268 -14.65 13.36 14.52
C LYS A 268 -14.49 11.87 14.18
N THR A 269 -14.81 11.50 12.94
CA THR A 269 -14.60 10.14 12.44
C THR A 269 -13.12 9.79 12.44
N LEU A 270 -12.24 10.69 11.98
CA LEU A 270 -10.79 10.46 11.99
C LEU A 270 -10.22 10.37 13.41
N GLU A 271 -10.65 11.22 14.33
CA GLU A 271 -10.21 11.17 15.71
C GLU A 271 -10.49 9.80 16.35
N THR A 272 -11.69 9.25 16.14
CA THR A 272 -12.08 7.93 16.64
C THR A 272 -11.31 6.81 15.93
N SER A 273 -11.22 6.85 14.62
CA SER A 273 -10.52 5.87 13.79
C SER A 273 -9.04 5.73 14.17
N LEU A 274 -8.36 6.86 14.38
CA LEU A 274 -6.92 6.90 14.70
C LEU A 274 -6.59 6.48 16.15
N GLU A 275 -7.58 6.22 17.00
CA GLU A 275 -7.37 5.58 18.30
C GLU A 275 -7.22 4.06 18.20
N TRP A 276 -7.60 3.47 17.08
CA TRP A 276 -7.68 2.02 16.89
C TRP A 276 -6.58 1.47 15.95
N ILE A 277 -5.66 2.30 15.51
CA ILE A 277 -4.63 1.95 14.52
C ILE A 277 -3.27 2.55 14.90
N SER A 278 -2.18 1.87 14.55
CA SER A 278 -0.82 2.40 14.71
C SER A 278 0.07 2.13 13.49
N TYR A 279 1.18 2.89 13.39
CA TYR A 279 2.10 2.84 12.24
C TYR A 279 3.58 2.78 12.66
N ASP A 280 3.87 2.56 13.93
CA ASP A 280 5.19 2.74 14.55
C ASP A 280 6.27 1.74 14.07
N ASP A 281 5.86 0.54 13.65
CA ASP A 281 6.73 -0.49 13.08
C ASP A 281 5.98 -1.24 11.99
N LEU A 282 6.35 -0.96 10.74
CA LEU A 282 5.71 -1.53 9.55
C LEU A 282 6.48 -2.74 8.98
N THR A 283 7.30 -3.38 9.80
CA THR A 283 8.02 -4.59 9.40
C THR A 283 7.09 -5.80 9.39
N ILE A 284 7.10 -6.57 8.31
CA ILE A 284 6.42 -7.87 8.26
C ILE A 284 7.33 -8.88 8.94
N THR A 285 7.04 -9.23 10.20
CA THR A 285 7.82 -10.25 10.92
C THR A 285 7.50 -11.64 10.39
N ARG A 286 8.47 -12.54 10.49
CA ARG A 286 8.25 -13.95 10.09
C ARG A 286 7.18 -14.61 10.97
N GLU A 287 7.10 -14.24 12.24
CA GLU A 287 6.13 -14.79 13.19
C GLU A 287 4.70 -14.38 12.80
N ALA A 288 4.43 -13.09 12.64
CA ALA A 288 3.11 -12.59 12.25
C ALA A 288 2.67 -13.12 10.86
N TYR A 289 3.62 -13.18 9.90
CA TYR A 289 3.32 -13.77 8.60
C TYR A 289 2.99 -15.25 8.66
N ASN A 290 3.71 -16.03 9.46
CA ASN A 290 3.46 -17.47 9.59
C ASN A 290 2.12 -17.73 10.29
N ASP A 291 1.71 -16.88 11.26
CA ASP A 291 0.39 -16.97 11.86
C ASP A 291 -0.72 -16.71 10.81
N LEU A 292 -0.58 -15.65 10.01
CA LEU A 292 -1.46 -15.40 8.87
C LEU A 292 -1.49 -16.61 7.91
N TYR A 293 -0.31 -17.16 7.58
CA TYR A 293 -0.19 -18.31 6.66
C TYR A 293 -0.99 -19.53 7.16
N GLU A 294 -0.88 -19.83 8.46
CA GLU A 294 -1.61 -20.95 9.06
C GLU A 294 -3.14 -20.70 9.07
N LYS A 295 -3.58 -19.47 9.39
CA LYS A 295 -5.00 -19.09 9.32
C LYS A 295 -5.56 -19.19 7.90
N VAL A 296 -4.83 -18.69 6.92
CA VAL A 296 -5.22 -18.77 5.50
C VAL A 296 -5.36 -20.24 5.01
N LEU A 297 -4.48 -21.12 5.50
CA LEU A 297 -4.56 -22.57 5.21
C LEU A 297 -5.71 -23.24 5.93
N SER A 298 -5.85 -23.02 7.25
CA SER A 298 -6.87 -23.67 8.08
C SER A 298 -8.29 -23.30 7.64
N ASP A 299 -8.48 -22.07 7.23
CA ASP A 299 -9.76 -21.54 6.76
C ASP A 299 -10.00 -21.76 5.26
N HIS A 300 -9.11 -22.51 4.61
CA HIS A 300 -9.20 -22.84 3.18
C HIS A 300 -9.33 -21.63 2.24
N MET A 301 -8.75 -20.50 2.63
CA MET A 301 -8.84 -19.25 1.85
C MET A 301 -7.97 -19.28 0.59
N ILE A 302 -6.78 -19.89 0.69
CA ILE A 302 -5.83 -20.06 -0.41
C ILE A 302 -5.28 -21.48 -0.36
N GLU A 303 -5.36 -22.21 -1.47
CA GLU A 303 -4.98 -23.63 -1.52
C GLU A 303 -3.47 -23.85 -1.27
N ASN A 304 -2.62 -23.03 -1.85
CA ASN A 304 -1.16 -23.10 -1.73
C ASN A 304 -0.59 -21.69 -1.50
N PRO A 305 -0.76 -21.11 -0.31
CA PRO A 305 -0.24 -19.76 -0.04
C PRO A 305 1.28 -19.74 -0.13
N PRO A 306 1.89 -18.63 -0.56
CA PRO A 306 3.34 -18.51 -0.63
C PRO A 306 3.95 -18.49 0.78
N THR A 307 5.15 -19.06 0.92
CA THR A 307 5.91 -18.96 2.18
C THR A 307 6.42 -17.54 2.42
N TYR A 308 6.86 -17.26 3.64
CA TYR A 308 7.50 -15.99 3.98
C TYR A 308 8.65 -15.65 3.01
N ASP A 309 9.56 -16.61 2.77
CA ASP A 309 10.73 -16.38 1.92
C ASP A 309 10.37 -16.18 0.44
N ASP A 310 9.28 -16.77 -0.02
CA ASP A 310 8.80 -16.61 -1.39
C ASP A 310 8.11 -15.26 -1.62
N PHE A 311 7.51 -14.68 -0.58
CA PHE A 311 6.61 -13.54 -0.75
C PHE A 311 7.07 -12.26 -0.06
N VAL A 312 7.65 -12.33 1.14
CA VAL A 312 8.11 -11.14 1.84
C VAL A 312 9.47 -10.69 1.30
N TYR A 313 9.60 -9.41 1.04
CA TYR A 313 10.87 -8.80 0.64
C TYR A 313 11.73 -8.54 1.87
N THR A 314 12.96 -9.06 1.86
CA THR A 314 13.94 -8.79 2.91
C THR A 314 15.20 -8.19 2.30
N THR A 315 15.78 -7.21 2.96
CA THR A 315 17.04 -6.57 2.51
C THR A 315 18.26 -7.46 2.73
N ASP A 316 18.15 -8.47 3.58
CA ASP A 316 19.27 -9.33 4.00
C ASP A 316 19.64 -10.43 2.99
N GLY A 317 18.95 -10.54 1.88
CA GLY A 317 19.14 -11.59 0.86
C GLY A 317 20.17 -11.27 -0.23
N LYS A 318 20.94 -10.19 -0.14
CA LYS A 318 21.99 -9.80 -1.11
C LYS A 318 23.29 -9.44 -0.38
N GLU A 319 23.90 -10.43 0.32
CA GLU A 319 25.34 -10.45 0.53
C GLU A 319 26.03 -11.39 -0.48
#